data_ffdc442341d64178044e3223d9a591d2
#
_entry.id   ffdc442341d64178044e3223d9a591d2
#
_cell.length_a   1.000
_cell.length_b   1.000
_cell.length_c   1.000
_cell.angle_alpha   90.00
_cell.angle_beta   90.00
_cell.angle_gamma   90.00
#
_symmetry.space_group_name_H-M   'P 1'
#
loop_
_entity.id
_entity.type
_entity.pdbx_description
1 polymer ?
#
loop_
_entity_poly.entity_id
_entity_poly.type
_entity_poly.pdbx_seq_one_letter_code
_entity_poly.pdbx_strand_id
1 'polypeptide(L)'
;MKAICVDDEELILARTVSLVKKTEKFDEVESFSEPSEAIAYLDKTPVDLALLDIDMPQMGGLELANNLKKKNPDIKIIFLTGYSEYAVDAYAMHATGYLLKPVGFDKLQSEIEYALSSGVQVSTETGSAQKQTGHKVKVETFGYFNILVDDKLVIFKRNKAKELIACLVDRKGQYVSRKDIFYILWEDDDYDRAKQKYLDTIIRSLKDTLEEYDISDIFESESGMMRVVPEKLDCDLYRFLDNDEAAIASFRGEYMSSYSWASETEGYLTDRE
;
A
#
# COMPACT_ATOMS: atom_id res chain seq x y z
N MET A 1 -6.23 25.60 6.24
CA MET A 1 -5.95 24.66 5.13
C MET A 1 -7.24 24.38 4.36
N LYS A 2 -7.13 24.05 3.06
CA LYS A 2 -8.28 23.75 2.20
C LYS A 2 -8.20 22.34 1.65
N ALA A 3 -9.33 21.63 1.64
CA ALA A 3 -9.44 20.31 1.02
C ALA A 3 -10.49 20.30 -0.08
N ILE A 4 -10.31 19.42 -1.06
CA ILE A 4 -11.32 19.07 -2.05
C ILE A 4 -11.64 17.58 -1.98
N CYS A 5 -12.90 17.22 -2.27
CA CYS A 5 -13.35 15.86 -2.46
C CYS A 5 -13.93 15.72 -3.88
N VAL A 6 -13.51 14.69 -4.62
CA VAL A 6 -14.00 14.44 -5.98
C VAL A 6 -14.46 12.99 -6.11
N ASP A 7 -15.73 12.80 -6.47
CA ASP A 7 -16.39 11.49 -6.58
C ASP A 7 -17.66 11.67 -7.40
N ASP A 8 -17.90 10.88 -8.42
CA ASP A 8 -19.11 10.99 -9.28
C ASP A 8 -20.39 10.47 -8.59
N GLU A 9 -20.24 9.71 -7.51
CA GLU A 9 -21.34 9.23 -6.70
C GLU A 9 -21.72 10.24 -5.61
N GLU A 10 -22.77 11.04 -5.82
CA GLU A 10 -23.19 12.15 -4.94
C GLU A 10 -23.36 11.75 -3.47
N LEU A 11 -23.89 10.55 -3.17
CA LEU A 11 -24.10 10.09 -1.80
C LEU A 11 -22.76 9.75 -1.10
N ILE A 12 -21.83 9.18 -1.84
CA ILE A 12 -20.48 8.86 -1.33
C ILE A 12 -19.70 10.16 -1.14
N LEU A 13 -19.76 11.05 -2.10
CA LEU A 13 -19.16 12.39 -2.05
C LEU A 13 -19.64 13.17 -0.80
N ALA A 14 -20.95 13.24 -0.59
CA ALA A 14 -21.54 13.93 0.57
C ALA A 14 -21.07 13.31 1.90
N ARG A 15 -20.99 11.97 1.97
CA ARG A 15 -20.46 11.26 3.14
C ARG A 15 -18.99 11.59 3.38
N THR A 16 -18.16 11.53 2.34
CA THR A 16 -16.73 11.84 2.40
C THR A 16 -16.51 13.26 2.90
N VAL A 17 -17.22 14.25 2.34
CA VAL A 17 -17.18 15.65 2.80
C VAL A 17 -17.53 15.77 4.28
N SER A 18 -18.59 15.08 4.71
CA SER A 18 -19.01 15.09 6.11
C SER A 18 -17.92 14.53 7.05
N LEU A 19 -17.26 13.45 6.65
CA LEU A 19 -16.16 12.86 7.43
C LEU A 19 -14.94 13.78 7.45
N VAL A 20 -14.56 14.39 6.33
CA VAL A 20 -13.44 15.34 6.25
C VAL A 20 -13.70 16.57 7.12
N LYS A 21 -14.90 17.16 7.05
CA LYS A 21 -15.29 18.29 7.91
C LYS A 21 -15.23 17.94 9.40
N LYS A 22 -15.61 16.72 9.77
CA LYS A 22 -15.57 16.25 11.16
C LYS A 22 -14.14 16.15 11.72
N THR A 23 -13.11 16.08 10.88
CA THR A 23 -11.71 16.10 11.36
C THR A 23 -11.26 17.45 11.91
N GLU A 24 -11.99 18.53 11.60
CA GLU A 24 -11.67 19.91 11.99
C GLU A 24 -10.27 20.40 11.56
N LYS A 25 -9.66 19.76 10.56
CA LYS A 25 -8.31 20.09 10.05
C LYS A 25 -8.34 21.16 8.95
N PHE A 26 -9.49 21.41 8.32
CA PHE A 26 -9.63 22.28 7.16
C PHE A 26 -10.64 23.42 7.41
N ASP A 27 -10.25 24.62 7.02
CA ASP A 27 -11.11 25.81 7.10
C ASP A 27 -12.21 25.77 6.02
N GLU A 28 -11.89 25.10 4.89
CA GLU A 28 -12.77 24.99 3.73
C GLU A 28 -12.65 23.59 3.13
N VAL A 29 -13.78 22.96 2.83
CA VAL A 29 -13.87 21.65 2.18
C VAL A 29 -14.90 21.78 1.06
N GLU A 30 -14.41 21.76 -0.18
CA GLU A 30 -15.24 21.81 -1.40
C GLU A 30 -15.41 20.40 -2.00
N SER A 31 -16.46 20.23 -2.78
CA SER A 31 -16.79 18.96 -3.40
C SER A 31 -17.17 19.12 -4.87
N PHE A 32 -16.74 18.17 -5.69
CA PHE A 32 -16.97 18.15 -7.12
C PHE A 32 -17.41 16.76 -7.57
N SER A 33 -18.49 16.68 -8.33
CA SER A 33 -18.89 15.44 -9.02
C SER A 33 -18.20 15.28 -10.38
N GLU A 34 -17.64 16.36 -10.91
CA GLU A 34 -16.95 16.40 -12.19
C GLU A 34 -15.46 16.75 -12.01
N PRO A 35 -14.53 15.90 -12.46
CA PRO A 35 -13.08 16.15 -12.35
C PRO A 35 -12.61 17.48 -12.96
N SER A 36 -13.27 17.91 -14.05
CA SER A 36 -12.98 19.17 -14.75
C SER A 36 -13.21 20.41 -13.88
N GLU A 37 -14.24 20.39 -13.03
CA GLU A 37 -14.56 21.47 -12.12
C GLU A 37 -13.50 21.60 -10.99
N ALA A 38 -13.03 20.48 -10.48
CA ALA A 38 -11.94 20.45 -9.51
C ALA A 38 -10.65 21.05 -10.07
N ILE A 39 -10.31 20.76 -11.33
CA ILE A 39 -9.16 21.36 -12.03
C ILE A 39 -9.33 22.87 -12.17
N ALA A 40 -10.53 23.34 -12.58
CA ALA A 40 -10.83 24.77 -12.74
C ALA A 40 -10.83 25.51 -11.41
N TYR A 41 -11.18 24.84 -10.32
CA TYR A 41 -11.14 25.41 -8.96
C TYR A 41 -9.71 25.66 -8.51
N LEU A 42 -8.77 24.72 -8.76
CA LEU A 42 -7.37 24.90 -8.43
C LEU A 42 -6.69 26.07 -9.18
N ASP A 43 -7.20 26.46 -10.33
CA ASP A 43 -6.68 27.64 -11.06
C ASP A 43 -6.88 28.96 -10.30
N LYS A 44 -7.83 28.97 -9.37
CA LYS A 44 -8.23 30.19 -8.63
C LYS A 44 -7.96 30.08 -7.13
N THR A 45 -7.81 28.87 -6.61
CA THR A 45 -7.77 28.62 -5.18
C THR A 45 -6.68 27.58 -4.85
N PRO A 46 -5.71 27.91 -3.99
CA PRO A 46 -4.75 26.90 -3.53
C PRO A 46 -5.44 25.86 -2.66
N VAL A 47 -5.12 24.59 -2.88
CA VAL A 47 -5.66 23.44 -2.15
C VAL A 47 -4.51 22.64 -1.55
N ASP A 48 -4.65 22.28 -0.28
CA ASP A 48 -3.62 21.53 0.46
C ASP A 48 -3.79 20.02 0.33
N LEU A 49 -5.05 19.53 0.29
CA LEU A 49 -5.39 18.10 0.21
C LEU A 49 -6.51 17.86 -0.79
N ALA A 50 -6.37 16.83 -1.63
CA ALA A 50 -7.42 16.29 -2.48
C ALA A 50 -7.73 14.83 -2.13
N LEU A 51 -9.01 14.54 -1.88
CA LEU A 51 -9.53 13.18 -1.74
C LEU A 51 -10.25 12.83 -3.04
N LEU A 52 -9.79 11.79 -3.74
CA LEU A 52 -10.22 11.49 -5.11
C LEU A 52 -10.74 10.05 -5.21
N ASP A 53 -11.90 9.86 -5.80
CA ASP A 53 -12.24 8.53 -6.33
C ASP A 53 -11.40 8.23 -7.57
N ILE A 54 -11.17 6.95 -7.86
CA ILE A 54 -10.38 6.50 -9.01
C ILE A 54 -11.27 6.24 -10.23
N ASP A 55 -12.41 5.58 -10.01
CA ASP A 55 -13.28 5.13 -11.10
C ASP A 55 -14.40 6.16 -11.36
N MET A 56 -14.03 7.21 -12.08
CA MET A 56 -14.95 8.26 -12.47
C MET A 56 -15.12 8.34 -14.00
N PRO A 57 -16.31 8.67 -14.52
CA PRO A 57 -16.54 8.87 -15.95
C PRO A 57 -15.66 9.99 -16.53
N GLN A 58 -15.34 9.91 -17.82
CA GLN A 58 -14.60 10.90 -18.62
C GLN A 58 -13.14 11.08 -18.22
N MET A 59 -12.80 11.23 -16.92
CA MET A 59 -11.44 11.38 -16.41
C MET A 59 -11.33 10.61 -15.09
N GLY A 60 -10.53 9.54 -15.08
CA GLY A 60 -10.26 8.78 -13.86
C GLY A 60 -9.45 9.57 -12.83
N GLY A 61 -9.57 9.18 -11.55
CA GLY A 61 -8.90 9.86 -10.45
C GLY A 61 -7.38 9.90 -10.56
N LEU A 62 -6.76 8.89 -11.16
CA LEU A 62 -5.31 8.89 -11.41
C LEU A 62 -4.90 9.99 -12.40
N GLU A 63 -5.65 10.17 -13.47
CA GLU A 63 -5.41 11.26 -14.43
C GLU A 63 -5.68 12.62 -13.80
N LEU A 64 -6.76 12.74 -13.01
CA LEU A 64 -7.06 13.94 -12.23
C LEU A 64 -5.91 14.30 -11.29
N ALA A 65 -5.41 13.35 -10.50
CA ALA A 65 -4.29 13.55 -9.59
C ALA A 65 -3.03 14.07 -10.30
N ASN A 66 -2.71 13.53 -11.48
CA ASN A 66 -1.60 14.03 -12.31
C ASN A 66 -1.82 15.49 -12.71
N ASN A 67 -3.04 15.86 -13.12
CA ASN A 67 -3.36 17.22 -13.51
C ASN A 67 -3.29 18.20 -12.31
N LEU A 68 -3.76 17.77 -11.14
CA LEU A 68 -3.66 18.57 -9.91
C LEU A 68 -2.21 18.77 -9.47
N LYS A 69 -1.37 17.74 -9.50
CA LYS A 69 0.06 17.83 -9.16
C LYS A 69 0.87 18.67 -10.14
N LYS A 70 0.51 18.69 -11.43
CA LYS A 70 1.14 19.60 -12.41
C LYS A 70 0.87 21.07 -12.07
N LYS A 71 -0.30 21.39 -11.51
CA LYS A 71 -0.68 22.75 -11.11
C LYS A 71 -0.14 23.12 -9.73
N ASN A 72 -0.21 22.20 -8.81
CA ASN A 72 0.33 22.34 -7.43
C ASN A 72 1.13 21.08 -7.06
N PRO A 73 2.47 21.08 -7.20
CA PRO A 73 3.31 19.92 -6.86
C PRO A 73 3.23 19.50 -5.39
N ASP A 74 2.90 20.42 -4.49
CA ASP A 74 2.85 20.19 -3.05
C ASP A 74 1.49 19.65 -2.55
N ILE A 75 0.48 19.60 -3.43
CA ILE A 75 -0.85 19.07 -3.08
C ILE A 75 -0.74 17.62 -2.60
N LYS A 76 -1.33 17.35 -1.45
CA LYS A 76 -1.44 15.98 -0.94
C LYS A 76 -2.63 15.29 -1.62
N ILE A 77 -2.45 14.04 -2.02
CA ILE A 77 -3.49 13.24 -2.67
C ILE A 77 -3.78 12.02 -1.82
N ILE A 78 -5.04 11.82 -1.47
CA ILE A 78 -5.56 10.58 -0.88
C ILE A 78 -6.60 10.02 -1.83
N PHE A 79 -6.41 8.77 -2.29
CA PHE A 79 -7.43 8.08 -3.07
C PHE A 79 -8.43 7.38 -2.15
N LEU A 80 -9.71 7.47 -2.52
CA LEU A 80 -10.84 6.81 -1.88
C LEU A 80 -11.58 6.01 -2.95
N THR A 81 -11.43 4.69 -2.98
CA THR A 81 -11.99 3.87 -4.06
C THR A 81 -12.50 2.53 -3.57
N GLY A 82 -13.42 1.92 -4.33
CA GLY A 82 -13.87 0.54 -4.10
C GLY A 82 -12.89 -0.54 -4.60
N TYR A 83 -11.85 -0.15 -5.32
CA TYR A 83 -10.94 -1.05 -6.03
C TYR A 83 -9.57 -1.08 -5.38
N SER A 84 -9.04 -2.26 -5.07
CA SER A 84 -7.70 -2.43 -4.49
C SER A 84 -6.58 -2.45 -5.53
N GLU A 85 -6.89 -2.72 -6.78
CA GLU A 85 -5.93 -2.90 -7.87
C GLU A 85 -5.19 -1.62 -8.28
N TYR A 86 -5.76 -0.45 -8.05
CA TYR A 86 -5.14 0.85 -8.38
C TYR A 86 -4.17 1.38 -7.31
N ALA A 87 -4.00 0.67 -6.20
CA ALA A 87 -3.10 1.11 -5.12
C ALA A 87 -1.66 1.30 -5.61
N VAL A 88 -1.20 0.45 -6.54
CA VAL A 88 0.14 0.53 -7.12
C VAL A 88 0.30 1.78 -7.99
N ASP A 89 -0.70 2.07 -8.82
CA ASP A 89 -0.68 3.25 -9.70
C ASP A 89 -0.75 4.55 -8.90
N ALA A 90 -1.62 4.58 -7.87
CA ALA A 90 -1.71 5.69 -6.93
C ALA A 90 -0.37 5.96 -6.23
N TYR A 91 0.32 4.91 -5.86
CA TYR A 91 1.63 4.99 -5.21
C TYR A 91 2.74 5.46 -6.17
N ALA A 92 2.78 4.93 -7.40
CA ALA A 92 3.73 5.37 -8.45
C ALA A 92 3.63 6.88 -8.74
N MET A 93 2.47 7.47 -8.46
CA MET A 93 2.20 8.91 -8.57
C MET A 93 2.56 9.70 -7.31
N HIS A 94 3.19 9.06 -6.30
CA HIS A 94 3.43 9.67 -4.99
C HIS A 94 2.14 10.21 -4.35
N ALA A 95 1.04 9.45 -4.44
CA ALA A 95 -0.14 9.72 -3.62
C ALA A 95 0.26 9.62 -2.15
N THR A 96 -0.31 10.50 -1.34
CA THR A 96 0.01 10.55 0.09
C THR A 96 -0.75 9.47 0.86
N GLY A 97 -1.88 9.00 0.32
CA GLY A 97 -2.69 7.96 0.95
C GLY A 97 -3.59 7.23 -0.04
N TYR A 98 -4.08 6.03 0.41
CA TYR A 98 -4.99 5.19 -0.34
C TYR A 98 -5.93 4.45 0.62
N LEU A 99 -7.22 4.67 0.47
CA LEU A 99 -8.26 4.11 1.34
C LEU A 99 -9.31 3.37 0.52
N LEU A 100 -9.68 2.17 0.97
CA LEU A 100 -10.77 1.41 0.35
C LEU A 100 -12.12 1.81 0.94
N LYS A 101 -13.11 2.04 0.07
CA LYS A 101 -14.52 2.24 0.45
C LYS A 101 -15.13 0.91 0.94
N PRO A 102 -15.97 0.91 2.01
CA PRO A 102 -16.43 2.06 2.78
C PRO A 102 -15.41 2.52 3.84
N VAL A 103 -15.14 3.81 3.90
CA VAL A 103 -14.17 4.38 4.83
C VAL A 103 -14.86 4.77 6.15
N GLY A 104 -14.27 4.35 7.28
CA GLY A 104 -14.62 4.79 8.63
C GLY A 104 -13.94 6.12 8.99
N PHE A 105 -14.48 6.84 9.98
CA PHE A 105 -13.95 8.13 10.41
C PHE A 105 -12.52 8.03 10.92
N ASP A 106 -12.24 7.08 11.80
CA ASP A 106 -10.91 6.95 12.44
C ASP A 106 -9.80 6.70 11.41
N LYS A 107 -10.08 5.84 10.44
CA LYS A 107 -9.14 5.52 9.35
C LYS A 107 -8.88 6.73 8.44
N LEU A 108 -9.95 7.47 8.09
CA LEU A 108 -9.80 8.69 7.28
C LEU A 108 -9.05 9.76 8.05
N GLN A 109 -9.34 9.95 9.33
CA GLN A 109 -8.65 10.91 10.18
C GLN A 109 -7.15 10.61 10.28
N SER A 110 -6.78 9.36 10.55
CA SER A 110 -5.37 8.93 10.63
C SER A 110 -4.62 9.19 9.32
N GLU A 111 -5.24 8.90 8.18
CA GLU A 111 -4.63 9.12 6.87
C GLU A 111 -4.45 10.61 6.55
N ILE A 112 -5.44 11.44 6.90
CA ILE A 112 -5.33 12.90 6.75
C ILE A 112 -4.21 13.45 7.66
N GLU A 113 -4.12 13.00 8.91
CA GLU A 113 -3.07 13.41 9.84
C GLU A 113 -1.68 13.03 9.33
N TYR A 114 -1.53 11.81 8.81
CA TYR A 114 -0.30 11.36 8.16
C TYR A 114 0.04 12.23 6.95
N ALA A 115 -0.92 12.47 6.06
CA ALA A 115 -0.73 13.29 4.87
C ALA A 115 -0.26 14.72 5.20
N LEU A 116 -0.82 15.31 6.25
CA LEU A 116 -0.48 16.67 6.69
C LEU A 116 0.84 16.73 7.49
N SER A 117 1.22 15.66 8.20
CA SER A 117 2.47 15.58 8.97
C SER A 117 3.71 15.34 8.09
N SER A 118 3.55 14.78 6.90
CA SER A 118 4.63 14.48 5.95
C SER A 118 5.35 15.73 5.37
N GLY A 119 5.11 16.92 5.91
CA GLY A 119 5.85 18.14 5.63
C GLY A 119 7.07 18.39 6.53
N VAL A 120 7.32 17.54 7.52
CA VAL A 120 8.53 17.60 8.33
C VAL A 120 9.61 16.81 7.59
N GLN A 121 10.58 17.54 7.05
CA GLN A 121 11.84 16.98 6.56
C GLN A 121 12.40 16.05 7.63
N VAL A 122 12.55 14.77 7.29
CA VAL A 122 13.39 13.86 8.06
C VAL A 122 14.81 14.46 7.97
N SER A 123 15.21 15.15 9.02
CA SER A 123 16.60 15.55 9.23
C SER A 123 17.39 14.25 9.30
N THR A 124 18.22 14.03 8.29
CA THR A 124 19.29 13.06 8.30
C THR A 124 20.24 13.38 9.43
N GLU A 125 20.04 12.80 10.61
CA GLU A 125 21.12 12.68 11.56
C GLU A 125 22.06 11.59 11.05
N THR A 126 23.18 12.06 10.52
CA THR A 126 24.37 11.27 10.19
C THR A 126 24.95 10.67 11.48
N GLY A 127 24.45 9.52 11.84
CA GLY A 127 25.12 8.60 12.75
C GLY A 127 26.03 7.71 11.94
N SER A 128 27.33 7.88 12.12
CA SER A 128 28.37 7.04 11.55
C SER A 128 28.19 5.57 11.98
N ALA A 129 27.70 4.75 11.07
CA ALA A 129 27.69 3.29 11.22
C ALA A 129 28.42 2.65 10.03
N GLN A 130 29.26 1.73 10.38
CA GLN A 130 30.17 0.95 9.56
C GLN A 130 29.49 0.37 8.30
N LYS A 131 30.21 0.40 7.16
CA LYS A 131 29.86 -0.29 5.93
C LYS A 131 29.60 -1.78 6.21
N GLN A 132 28.33 -2.15 6.34
CA GLN A 132 27.87 -3.48 6.01
C GLN A 132 27.41 -3.45 4.54
N THR A 133 28.01 -4.32 3.75
CA THR A 133 27.67 -4.50 2.33
C THR A 133 26.36 -5.30 2.24
N GLY A 134 25.23 -4.61 2.19
CA GLY A 134 23.89 -5.18 2.01
C GLY A 134 22.83 -4.11 2.28
N HIS A 135 21.79 -4.05 1.45
CA HIS A 135 20.65 -3.18 1.67
C HIS A 135 19.86 -3.64 2.91
N LYS A 136 19.36 -2.67 3.70
CA LYS A 136 18.44 -3.01 4.79
C LYS A 136 17.04 -3.22 4.19
N VAL A 137 16.57 -4.46 4.21
CA VAL A 137 15.23 -4.82 3.73
C VAL A 137 14.29 -4.92 4.93
N LYS A 138 13.41 -3.92 5.07
CA LYS A 138 12.34 -3.90 6.07
C LYS A 138 11.05 -4.44 5.44
N VAL A 139 10.34 -5.30 6.17
CA VAL A 139 9.05 -5.85 5.75
C VAL A 139 8.00 -5.48 6.80
N GLU A 140 6.97 -4.81 6.37
CA GLU A 140 5.81 -4.44 7.17
C GLU A 140 4.65 -5.36 6.81
N THR A 141 4.13 -6.07 7.81
CA THR A 141 3.00 -7.01 7.67
C THR A 141 1.79 -6.58 8.49
N PHE A 142 1.97 -5.74 9.51
CA PHE A 142 0.89 -5.22 10.35
C PHE A 142 0.12 -4.12 9.60
N GLY A 143 -1.18 -4.35 9.39
CA GLY A 143 -1.99 -3.58 8.47
C GLY A 143 -1.79 -4.02 7.02
N TYR A 144 -1.17 -3.20 6.20
CA TYR A 144 -0.88 -3.52 4.78
C TYR A 144 0.53 -4.06 4.59
N PHE A 145 0.67 -5.08 3.72
CA PHE A 145 1.98 -5.61 3.37
C PHE A 145 2.82 -4.60 2.58
N ASN A 146 4.05 -4.32 3.05
CA ASN A 146 5.02 -3.49 2.34
C ASN A 146 6.44 -4.05 2.48
N ILE A 147 7.27 -3.77 1.48
CA ILE A 147 8.73 -3.98 1.54
C ILE A 147 9.40 -2.64 1.32
N LEU A 148 10.35 -2.30 2.18
CA LEU A 148 11.17 -1.11 2.07
C LEU A 148 12.64 -1.52 1.95
N VAL A 149 13.38 -0.85 1.06
CA VAL A 149 14.83 -0.98 0.89
C VAL A 149 15.46 0.37 1.21
N ASP A 150 16.28 0.42 2.24
CA ASP A 150 16.89 1.66 2.74
C ASP A 150 15.84 2.77 2.96
N ASP A 151 14.73 2.39 3.64
CA ASP A 151 13.54 3.22 3.93
C ASP A 151 12.77 3.73 2.70
N LYS A 152 13.03 3.18 1.51
CA LYS A 152 12.26 3.45 0.28
C LYS A 152 11.37 2.26 -0.05
N LEU A 153 10.10 2.54 -0.31
CA LEU A 153 9.15 1.48 -0.64
C LEU A 153 9.47 0.81 -1.98
N VAL A 154 9.40 -0.52 -2.01
CA VAL A 154 9.50 -1.34 -3.22
C VAL A 154 8.17 -1.30 -3.98
N ILE A 155 8.21 -0.87 -5.25
CA ILE A 155 7.04 -0.79 -6.11
C ILE A 155 6.98 -2.03 -7.00
N PHE A 156 5.94 -2.83 -6.85
CA PHE A 156 5.74 -4.02 -7.65
C PHE A 156 4.95 -3.69 -8.93
N LYS A 157 5.46 -4.11 -10.08
CA LYS A 157 4.80 -3.92 -11.40
C LYS A 157 3.48 -4.70 -11.53
N ARG A 158 3.25 -5.67 -10.66
CA ARG A 158 2.02 -6.49 -10.62
C ARG A 158 1.60 -6.78 -9.18
N ASN A 159 0.34 -6.53 -8.86
CA ASN A 159 -0.21 -6.81 -7.51
C ASN A 159 -0.06 -8.28 -7.11
N LYS A 160 -0.28 -9.22 -8.04
CA LYS A 160 -0.07 -10.65 -7.77
C LYS A 160 1.39 -11.02 -7.50
N ALA A 161 2.37 -10.24 -7.95
CA ALA A 161 3.78 -10.44 -7.58
C ALA A 161 4.05 -9.95 -6.14
N LYS A 162 3.42 -8.84 -5.72
CA LYS A 162 3.44 -8.37 -4.33
C LYS A 162 2.75 -9.36 -3.40
N GLU A 163 1.60 -9.89 -3.80
CA GLU A 163 0.85 -10.89 -3.04
C GLU A 163 1.62 -12.21 -2.92
N LEU A 164 2.32 -12.64 -3.98
CA LEU A 164 3.17 -13.82 -3.95
C LEU A 164 4.26 -13.71 -2.87
N ILE A 165 5.01 -12.62 -2.83
CA ILE A 165 6.06 -12.46 -1.82
C ILE A 165 5.46 -12.28 -0.42
N ALA A 166 4.31 -11.62 -0.27
CA ALA A 166 3.58 -11.53 1.00
C ALA A 166 3.21 -12.92 1.54
N CYS A 167 2.66 -13.78 0.68
CA CYS A 167 2.36 -15.17 1.03
C CYS A 167 3.63 -15.93 1.49
N LEU A 168 4.76 -15.76 0.81
CA LEU A 168 6.01 -16.41 1.21
C LEU A 168 6.58 -15.85 2.53
N VAL A 169 6.39 -14.57 2.81
CA VAL A 169 6.74 -13.97 4.11
C VAL A 169 5.89 -14.58 5.22
N ASP A 170 4.57 -14.74 5.01
CA ASP A 170 3.68 -15.42 5.96
C ASP A 170 4.14 -16.85 6.28
N ARG A 171 4.70 -17.57 5.30
CA ARG A 171 5.26 -18.92 5.47
C ARG A 171 6.63 -18.96 6.16
N LYS A 172 7.19 -17.84 6.58
CA LYS A 172 8.34 -17.74 7.48
C LYS A 172 9.56 -18.55 7.03
N GLY A 173 9.88 -18.46 5.74
CA GLY A 173 11.02 -19.16 5.14
C GLY A 173 10.78 -20.65 4.80
N GLN A 174 9.59 -21.17 5.00
CA GLN A 174 9.24 -22.51 4.53
C GLN A 174 9.18 -22.54 2.99
N TYR A 175 9.66 -23.62 2.41
CA TYR A 175 9.51 -23.86 0.98
C TYR A 175 8.06 -24.18 0.63
N VAL A 176 7.48 -23.42 -0.30
CA VAL A 176 6.12 -23.61 -0.79
C VAL A 176 6.16 -24.03 -2.26
N SER A 177 5.37 -25.02 -2.64
CA SER A 177 5.31 -25.47 -4.04
C SER A 177 4.55 -24.46 -4.91
N ARG A 178 4.86 -24.47 -6.22
CA ARG A 178 4.14 -23.65 -7.20
C ARG A 178 2.63 -23.92 -7.20
N LYS A 179 2.24 -25.17 -6.96
CA LYS A 179 0.84 -25.58 -6.91
C LYS A 179 0.14 -25.03 -5.67
N ASP A 180 0.79 -25.10 -4.51
CA ASP A 180 0.22 -24.58 -3.26
C ASP A 180 0.09 -23.06 -3.32
N ILE A 181 1.13 -22.36 -3.82
CA ILE A 181 1.07 -20.91 -4.06
C ILE A 181 -0.09 -20.57 -5.00
N PHE A 182 -0.28 -21.34 -6.06
CA PHE A 182 -1.39 -21.08 -6.98
C PHE A 182 -2.74 -21.13 -6.25
N TYR A 183 -3.00 -22.16 -5.45
CA TYR A 183 -4.25 -22.28 -4.71
C TYR A 183 -4.43 -21.21 -3.62
N ILE A 184 -3.36 -20.69 -3.07
CA ILE A 184 -3.45 -19.57 -2.12
C ILE A 184 -3.81 -18.26 -2.85
N LEU A 185 -3.22 -18.03 -4.04
CA LEU A 185 -3.43 -16.78 -4.79
C LEU A 185 -4.73 -16.77 -5.61
N TRP A 186 -5.31 -17.95 -5.91
CA TRP A 186 -6.52 -18.14 -6.73
C TRP A 186 -7.37 -19.28 -6.17
N GLU A 187 -8.03 -19.04 -5.05
CA GLU A 187 -8.73 -20.03 -4.20
C GLU A 187 -9.66 -20.98 -4.94
N ASP A 188 -10.42 -20.50 -5.94
CA ASP A 188 -11.47 -21.24 -6.64
C ASP A 188 -11.11 -21.67 -8.08
N ASP A 189 -9.85 -21.51 -8.48
CA ASP A 189 -9.43 -21.71 -9.85
C ASP A 189 -8.75 -23.07 -10.09
N ASP A 190 -8.94 -23.66 -11.27
CA ASP A 190 -8.23 -24.88 -11.67
C ASP A 190 -6.78 -24.59 -12.09
N TYR A 191 -5.82 -25.36 -11.60
CA TYR A 191 -4.41 -25.27 -11.95
C TYR A 191 -4.11 -25.85 -13.34
N ASP A 192 -4.61 -25.18 -14.39
CA ASP A 192 -4.42 -25.58 -15.79
C ASP A 192 -3.12 -25.00 -16.40
N ARG A 193 -2.83 -25.35 -17.67
CA ARG A 193 -1.63 -24.90 -18.39
C ARG A 193 -1.58 -23.39 -18.61
N ALA A 194 -2.72 -22.72 -18.79
CA ALA A 194 -2.77 -21.30 -19.04
C ALA A 194 -2.41 -20.55 -17.75
N LYS A 195 -2.94 -21.00 -16.63
CA LYS A 195 -2.69 -20.44 -15.31
C LYS A 195 -1.29 -20.74 -14.78
N GLN A 196 -0.71 -21.89 -15.13
CA GLN A 196 0.70 -22.17 -14.89
C GLN A 196 1.60 -21.15 -15.59
N LYS A 197 1.33 -20.80 -16.85
CA LYS A 197 2.06 -19.75 -17.58
C LYS A 197 1.85 -18.37 -16.98
N TYR A 198 0.65 -18.10 -16.45
CA TYR A 198 0.38 -16.85 -15.78
C TYR A 198 1.18 -16.75 -14.47
N LEU A 199 1.22 -17.81 -13.67
CA LEU A 199 2.08 -17.89 -12.48
C LEU A 199 3.57 -17.68 -12.84
N ASP A 200 4.05 -18.25 -13.97
CA ASP A 200 5.42 -17.98 -14.46
C ASP A 200 5.65 -16.49 -14.72
N THR A 201 4.65 -15.80 -15.24
CA THR A 201 4.73 -14.36 -15.48
C THR A 201 4.79 -13.57 -14.17
N ILE A 202 4.03 -14.00 -13.15
CA ILE A 202 4.06 -13.38 -11.83
C ILE A 202 5.40 -13.59 -11.14
N ILE A 203 5.93 -14.82 -11.15
CA ILE A 203 7.24 -15.14 -10.58
C ILE A 203 8.36 -14.34 -11.28
N ARG A 204 8.29 -14.21 -12.60
CA ARG A 204 9.25 -13.39 -13.35
C ARG A 204 9.14 -11.93 -12.93
N SER A 205 7.93 -11.37 -12.89
CA SER A 205 7.70 -9.98 -12.44
C SER A 205 8.19 -9.74 -11.02
N LEU A 206 8.05 -10.72 -10.11
CA LEU A 206 8.65 -10.65 -8.78
C LEU A 206 10.16 -10.55 -8.86
N LYS A 207 10.81 -11.48 -9.58
CA LYS A 207 12.28 -11.51 -9.73
C LYS A 207 12.82 -10.22 -10.33
N ASP A 208 12.17 -9.73 -11.42
CA ASP A 208 12.54 -8.48 -12.08
C ASP A 208 12.46 -7.28 -11.11
N THR A 209 11.43 -7.26 -10.23
CA THR A 209 11.30 -6.21 -9.22
C THR A 209 12.41 -6.33 -8.17
N LEU A 210 12.68 -7.53 -7.63
CA LEU A 210 13.73 -7.71 -6.62
C LEU A 210 15.13 -7.38 -7.18
N GLU A 211 15.38 -7.66 -8.45
CA GLU A 211 16.62 -7.29 -9.14
C GLU A 211 16.75 -5.77 -9.32
N GLU A 212 15.67 -5.08 -9.65
CA GLU A 212 15.63 -3.61 -9.81
C GLU A 212 16.03 -2.88 -8.50
N TYR A 213 15.72 -3.47 -7.34
CA TYR A 213 16.05 -2.91 -6.02
C TYR A 213 17.32 -3.54 -5.38
N ASP A 214 18.05 -4.38 -6.12
CA ASP A 214 19.26 -5.09 -5.66
C ASP A 214 19.06 -5.92 -4.37
N ILE A 215 17.89 -6.58 -4.28
CA ILE A 215 17.48 -7.44 -3.15
C ILE A 215 17.06 -8.84 -3.58
N SER A 216 17.57 -9.34 -4.72
CA SER A 216 17.22 -10.67 -5.25
C SER A 216 17.51 -11.80 -4.28
N ASP A 217 18.40 -11.58 -3.35
CA ASP A 217 18.87 -12.55 -2.35
C ASP A 217 17.89 -12.81 -1.19
N ILE A 218 16.79 -12.01 -1.09
CA ILE A 218 15.70 -12.29 -0.14
C ILE A 218 14.77 -13.41 -0.60
N PHE A 219 14.88 -13.84 -1.86
CA PHE A 219 13.98 -14.81 -2.50
C PHE A 219 14.75 -15.96 -3.11
N GLU A 220 14.35 -17.18 -2.81
CA GLU A 220 14.90 -18.41 -3.39
C GLU A 220 13.83 -19.17 -4.16
N SER A 221 14.22 -19.71 -5.32
CA SER A 221 13.35 -20.54 -6.16
C SER A 221 14.17 -21.69 -6.77
N GLU A 222 13.92 -22.89 -6.30
CA GLU A 222 14.63 -24.10 -6.72
C GLU A 222 13.66 -25.25 -6.90
N SER A 223 13.80 -26.02 -8.00
CA SER A 223 13.04 -27.24 -8.28
C SER A 223 11.51 -27.09 -8.14
N GLY A 224 10.97 -25.91 -8.48
CA GLY A 224 9.52 -25.63 -8.39
C GLY A 224 9.03 -25.28 -6.98
N MET A 225 9.93 -25.14 -6.03
CA MET A 225 9.67 -24.66 -4.69
C MET A 225 10.18 -23.22 -4.54
N MET A 226 9.55 -22.43 -3.69
CA MET A 226 9.91 -21.02 -3.47
C MET A 226 9.83 -20.69 -1.99
N ARG A 227 10.70 -19.78 -1.54
CA ARG A 227 10.65 -19.20 -0.19
C ARG A 227 11.25 -17.80 -0.16
N VAL A 228 10.98 -17.06 0.90
CA VAL A 228 11.80 -15.93 1.32
C VAL A 228 12.94 -16.43 2.23
N VAL A 229 13.99 -15.63 2.35
CA VAL A 229 15.12 -15.85 3.26
C VAL A 229 14.92 -14.96 4.50
N PRO A 230 14.35 -15.48 5.61
CA PRO A 230 13.96 -14.67 6.77
C PRO A 230 15.13 -13.88 7.38
N GLU A 231 16.32 -14.45 7.36
CA GLU A 231 17.52 -13.86 7.95
C GLU A 231 17.97 -12.56 7.26
N LYS A 232 17.43 -12.29 6.08
CA LYS A 232 17.70 -11.08 5.29
C LYS A 232 16.62 -10.02 5.43
N LEU A 233 15.56 -10.29 6.20
CA LEU A 233 14.38 -9.45 6.36
C LEU A 233 14.29 -8.91 7.79
N ASP A 234 14.22 -7.60 7.94
CA ASP A 234 13.74 -6.95 9.18
C ASP A 234 12.21 -6.91 9.14
N CYS A 235 11.55 -7.99 9.57
CA CYS A 235 10.11 -8.19 9.46
C CYS A 235 9.43 -8.04 10.83
N ASP A 236 8.38 -7.22 10.91
CA ASP A 236 7.60 -6.99 12.13
C ASP A 236 6.91 -8.28 12.63
N LEU A 237 6.36 -9.13 11.74
CA LEU A 237 5.84 -10.45 12.07
C LEU A 237 6.91 -11.32 12.76
N TYR A 238 8.11 -11.37 12.20
CA TYR A 238 9.17 -12.24 12.74
C TYR A 238 9.62 -11.76 14.10
N ARG A 239 9.81 -10.46 14.27
CA ARG A 239 10.10 -9.84 15.58
C ARG A 239 9.00 -10.09 16.62
N PHE A 240 7.73 -9.97 16.21
CA PHE A 240 6.59 -10.27 17.07
C PHE A 240 6.63 -11.72 17.57
N LEU A 241 6.90 -12.68 16.68
CA LEU A 241 6.99 -14.10 17.03
C LEU A 241 8.19 -14.42 17.93
N ASP A 242 9.26 -13.63 17.82
CA ASP A 242 10.45 -13.68 18.68
C ASP A 242 10.26 -12.92 20.02
N ASN A 243 9.04 -12.45 20.30
CA ASN A 243 8.65 -11.70 21.51
C ASN A 243 9.37 -10.34 21.66
N ASP A 244 9.64 -9.65 20.54
CA ASP A 244 10.14 -8.27 20.55
C ASP A 244 9.04 -7.33 21.08
N GLU A 245 9.31 -6.64 22.19
CA GLU A 245 8.32 -5.77 22.86
C GLU A 245 7.83 -4.62 21.95
N ALA A 246 8.70 -4.06 21.09
CA ALA A 246 8.34 -2.99 20.18
C ALA A 246 7.45 -3.50 19.05
N ALA A 247 7.70 -4.70 18.54
CA ALA A 247 6.85 -5.32 17.53
C ALA A 247 5.48 -5.68 18.11
N ILE A 248 5.42 -6.25 19.31
CA ILE A 248 4.16 -6.53 20.03
C ILE A 248 3.37 -5.23 20.22
N ALA A 249 4.01 -4.18 20.75
CA ALA A 249 3.36 -2.89 20.96
C ALA A 249 2.91 -2.19 19.65
N SER A 250 3.45 -2.56 18.50
CA SER A 250 3.07 -2.00 17.19
C SER A 250 1.88 -2.71 16.54
N PHE A 251 1.58 -3.94 16.93
CA PHE A 251 0.42 -4.67 16.43
C PHE A 251 -0.88 -3.99 16.88
N ARG A 252 -1.85 -3.88 15.98
CA ARG A 252 -3.16 -3.22 16.23
C ARG A 252 -4.33 -4.10 15.80
N GLY A 253 -4.15 -5.41 15.80
CA GLY A 253 -5.17 -6.36 15.39
C GLY A 253 -5.36 -6.47 13.87
N GLU A 254 -4.50 -5.85 13.06
CA GLU A 254 -4.56 -5.93 11.59
C GLU A 254 -3.27 -6.58 11.04
N TYR A 255 -3.44 -7.58 10.18
CA TYR A 255 -2.36 -8.31 9.54
C TYR A 255 -2.65 -8.53 8.06
N MET A 256 -1.78 -8.00 7.17
CA MET A 256 -1.89 -8.15 5.70
C MET A 256 -3.33 -8.01 5.19
N SER A 257 -4.06 -6.99 5.65
CA SER A 257 -5.52 -6.79 5.50
C SER A 257 -6.05 -6.79 4.06
N SER A 258 -5.16 -6.77 3.05
CA SER A 258 -5.53 -6.88 1.63
C SER A 258 -5.73 -8.32 1.17
N TYR A 259 -5.40 -9.33 1.98
CA TYR A 259 -5.35 -10.72 1.55
C TYR A 259 -6.23 -11.61 2.42
N SER A 260 -7.23 -12.29 1.82
CA SER A 260 -8.17 -13.20 2.50
C SER A 260 -7.48 -14.35 3.21
N TRP A 261 -6.43 -14.90 2.58
CA TRP A 261 -5.65 -16.02 3.13
C TRP A 261 -4.84 -15.65 4.40
N ALA A 262 -4.67 -14.37 4.71
CA ALA A 262 -3.92 -13.93 5.88
C ALA A 262 -4.73 -14.01 7.20
N SER A 263 -6.05 -14.23 7.13
CA SER A 263 -6.97 -14.22 8.28
C SER A 263 -6.63 -15.25 9.36
N GLU A 264 -6.07 -16.42 9.00
CA GLU A 264 -5.66 -17.43 9.97
C GLU A 264 -4.49 -16.93 10.82
N THR A 265 -3.48 -16.33 10.19
CA THR A 265 -2.33 -15.73 10.91
C THR A 265 -2.77 -14.52 11.73
N GLU A 266 -3.68 -13.67 11.21
CA GLU A 266 -4.24 -12.54 11.94
C GLU A 266 -4.92 -12.99 13.25
N GLY A 267 -5.77 -14.01 13.19
CA GLY A 267 -6.41 -14.59 14.37
C GLY A 267 -5.38 -15.12 15.39
N TYR A 268 -4.36 -15.83 14.91
CA TYR A 268 -3.29 -16.32 15.79
C TYR A 268 -2.50 -15.21 16.49
N LEU A 269 -2.22 -14.09 15.78
CA LEU A 269 -1.52 -12.94 16.37
C LEU A 269 -2.38 -12.22 17.42
N THR A 270 -3.67 -12.07 17.12
CA THR A 270 -4.63 -11.43 18.05
C THR A 270 -4.78 -12.22 19.34
N ASP A 271 -4.76 -13.55 19.30
CA ASP A 271 -4.85 -14.41 20.51
C ASP A 271 -3.58 -14.35 21.37
N ARG A 272 -2.47 -13.79 20.86
CA ARG A 272 -1.20 -13.64 21.60
C ARG A 272 -0.96 -12.24 22.16
N GLU A 273 -1.77 -11.28 21.79
CA GLU A 273 -1.73 -9.91 22.34
C GLU A 273 -2.23 -9.90 23.80
#